data_de20752d96d0c9ac654c28bb6c1b1fe2
#
_entry.id   de20752d96d0c9ac654c28bb6c1b1fe2
#
_cell.length_a   1.000
_cell.length_b   1.000
_cell.length_c   1.000
_cell.angle_alpha   90.00
_cell.angle_beta   90.00
_cell.angle_gamma   90.00
#
_symmetry.space_group_name_H-M   'P 1'
#
loop_
_entity.id
_entity.type
_entity.pdbx_description
1 polymer ?
#
loop_
_entity_poly.entity_id
_entity_poly.type
_entity_poly.pdbx_seq_one_letter_code
_entity_poly.pdbx_strand_id
1 'polypeptide(L)'
;AGVIKLVKRGYAKASTSPIYSLPVVGSANCGPATIFAEQNIDQYLKISSSLLPRNKSNLYALIADGDSMNKAEVDGKTIESGDFVLVDSEYKSYKNGDIVVAVIDGLATIKHYREDKANKMIILEADSTEKYLPIFIHEGDDFQISGKVVGIIKS
;
A
#
# COMPACT_ATOMS: atom_id res chain seq x y z
N ALA A 1 -27.95 9.16 -6.23
CA ALA A 1 -27.92 8.75 -6.70
C ALA A 1 -27.70 8.68 -7.04
N GLY A 2 -27.61 8.60 -6.92
CA GLY A 2 -27.61 8.13 -7.72
C GLY A 2 -27.34 7.65 -8.10
N VAL A 3 -27.61 7.81 -8.34
CA VAL A 3 -27.74 7.08 -8.88
C VAL A 3 -27.79 6.69 -8.88
N ILE A 4 -28.11 6.69 -8.73
CA ILE A 4 -28.57 5.98 -8.86
C ILE A 4 -29.01 5.86 -8.72
N LYS A 5 -29.61 6.10 -8.83
CA LYS A 5 -30.41 5.64 -8.96
C LYS A 5 -30.75 5.31 -9.57
N LEU A 6 -31.18 5.35 -9.87
CA LEU A 6 -31.69 4.79 -10.57
C LEU A 6 -31.75 4.03 -10.71
N VAL A 7 -31.84 3.99 -10.69
CA VAL A 7 -32.07 3.09 -10.85
C VAL A 7 -32.40 2.57 -10.49
N LYS A 8 -33.05 2.29 -10.34
CA LYS A 8 -33.56 1.50 -9.93
C LYS A 8 -33.92 0.80 -9.89
N ARG A 9 -34.24 0.75 -10.08
CA ARG A 9 -34.99 -0.23 -9.98
C ARG A 9 -34.51 -1.57 -9.92
N GLY A 10 -34.91 -2.56 -9.96
CA GLY A 10 -34.50 -3.91 -9.77
C GLY A 10 -33.11 -4.25 -10.25
N TYR A 11 -32.75 -3.84 -11.40
CA TYR A 11 -31.43 -4.18 -11.95
C TYR A 11 -30.28 -3.53 -11.19
N ALA A 12 -30.52 -2.39 -10.62
CA ALA A 12 -29.45 -1.66 -9.95
C ALA A 12 -28.91 -2.44 -8.76
N LYS A 13 -29.78 -3.00 -7.96
CA LYS A 13 -29.35 -3.68 -6.75
C LYS A 13 -28.63 -5.00 -7.01
N ALA A 14 -28.92 -5.65 -8.10
CA ALA A 14 -28.41 -6.97 -8.35
C ALA A 14 -26.90 -7.00 -8.52
N SER A 15 -26.32 -5.98 -9.10
CA SER A 15 -24.91 -5.94 -9.45
C SER A 15 -24.15 -4.78 -8.84
N THR A 16 -24.84 -3.95 -8.05
CA THR A 16 -24.22 -2.75 -7.50
C THR A 16 -23.34 -3.12 -6.32
N SER A 17 -22.07 -2.79 -6.42
CA SER A 17 -21.11 -2.87 -5.30
C SER A 17 -20.98 -1.51 -4.66
N PRO A 18 -20.82 -1.43 -3.33
CA PRO A 18 -20.61 -0.14 -2.69
C PRO A 18 -19.32 0.51 -3.17
N ILE A 19 -19.34 1.82 -3.15
CA ILE A 19 -18.15 2.62 -3.40
C ILE A 19 -17.54 2.97 -2.05
N TYR A 20 -16.29 2.66 -1.89
CA TYR A 20 -15.54 2.97 -0.66
C TYR A 20 -14.70 4.20 -0.86
N SER A 21 -14.49 4.93 0.22
CA SER A 21 -13.57 6.06 0.24
C SER A 21 -12.36 5.66 1.07
N LEU A 22 -11.21 5.52 0.43
CA LEU A 22 -9.97 5.20 1.12
C LEU A 22 -9.15 6.46 1.31
N PRO A 23 -8.62 6.68 2.51
CA PRO A 23 -7.73 7.83 2.70
C PRO A 23 -6.46 7.65 1.88
N VAL A 24 -6.08 8.70 1.17
CA VAL A 24 -4.80 8.76 0.46
C VAL A 24 -3.88 9.59 1.34
N VAL A 25 -2.84 8.96 1.84
CA VAL A 25 -1.98 9.58 2.84
C VAL A 25 -0.68 10.12 2.22
N GLY A 26 -0.78 10.63 0.99
CA GLY A 26 0.35 11.24 0.31
C GLY A 26 1.19 10.24 -0.46
N SER A 27 2.45 10.56 -0.65
CA SER A 27 3.38 9.68 -1.36
C SER A 27 4.16 8.82 -0.38
N ALA A 28 4.78 7.75 -0.90
CA ALA A 28 5.53 6.81 -0.07
C ALA A 28 6.78 7.42 0.58
N ASN A 29 7.16 8.63 0.20
CA ASN A 29 8.36 9.26 0.73
C ASN A 29 8.07 10.27 1.84
N CYS A 30 6.90 10.24 2.45
CA CYS A 30 6.51 11.24 3.46
C CYS A 30 6.38 10.63 4.84
N GLY A 31 6.97 11.24 5.82
CA GLY A 31 6.73 11.18 7.25
C GLY A 31 6.49 9.82 7.94
N PRO A 32 6.40 9.82 9.26
CA PRO A 32 6.07 8.61 10.01
C PRO A 32 4.65 8.11 9.69
N ALA A 33 4.49 6.80 9.58
CA ALA A 33 3.24 6.20 9.09
C ALA A 33 2.03 6.51 9.95
N THR A 34 2.17 6.53 11.27
CA THR A 34 1.06 6.84 12.16
C THR A 34 0.57 8.27 11.99
N ILE A 35 1.50 9.22 11.97
CA ILE A 35 1.18 10.63 11.73
C ILE A 35 0.65 10.79 10.32
N PHE A 36 1.26 10.11 9.40
CA PHE A 36 0.91 10.11 8.01
C PHE A 36 -0.54 9.69 7.80
N ALA A 37 -0.92 8.53 8.36
CA ALA A 37 -2.27 8.01 8.22
C ALA A 37 -3.33 8.87 8.95
N GLU A 38 -2.94 9.53 10.03
CA GLU A 38 -3.90 10.26 10.87
C GLU A 38 -3.97 11.74 10.56
N GLN A 39 -2.88 12.35 10.13
CA GLN A 39 -2.77 13.80 10.00
C GLN A 39 -2.51 14.29 8.59
N ASN A 40 -2.02 13.43 7.71
CA ASN A 40 -1.62 13.82 6.38
C ASN A 40 -2.53 13.24 5.31
N ILE A 41 -3.80 13.07 5.63
CA ILE A 41 -4.77 12.63 4.63
C ILE A 41 -4.95 13.74 3.63
N ASP A 42 -4.51 13.47 2.42
CA ASP A 42 -4.51 14.44 1.34
C ASP A 42 -5.87 14.48 0.67
N GLN A 43 -6.43 13.32 0.44
CA GLN A 43 -7.72 13.18 -0.22
C GLN A 43 -8.23 11.76 -0.03
N TYR A 44 -9.41 11.49 -0.55
CA TYR A 44 -9.99 10.16 -0.48
C TYR A 44 -10.13 9.59 -1.89
N LEU A 45 -9.63 8.38 -2.07
CA LEU A 45 -9.80 7.63 -3.31
C LEU A 45 -11.14 6.91 -3.26
N LYS A 46 -12.02 7.22 -4.20
CA LYS A 46 -13.30 6.52 -4.32
C LYS A 46 -13.12 5.33 -5.24
N ILE A 47 -13.45 4.16 -4.73
CA ILE A 47 -13.15 2.92 -5.42
C ILE A 47 -14.27 1.90 -5.19
N SER A 48 -14.63 1.20 -6.25
CA SER A 48 -15.61 0.13 -6.15
C SER A 48 -15.09 -0.98 -5.26
N SER A 49 -15.95 -1.52 -4.41
CA SER A 49 -15.56 -2.64 -3.55
C SER A 49 -15.10 -3.86 -4.33
N SER A 50 -15.51 -4.01 -5.57
CA SER A 50 -15.09 -5.13 -6.41
C SER A 50 -13.61 -5.06 -6.79
N LEU A 51 -12.98 -3.91 -6.65
CA LEU A 51 -11.56 -3.72 -6.94
C LEU A 51 -10.70 -3.82 -5.69
N LEU A 52 -11.30 -3.98 -4.52
CA LEU A 52 -10.58 -4.07 -3.27
C LEU A 52 -10.26 -5.51 -2.91
N PRO A 53 -9.22 -5.73 -2.09
CA PRO A 53 -8.97 -7.05 -1.52
C PRO A 53 -10.14 -7.52 -0.69
N ARG A 54 -10.19 -8.82 -0.43
CA ARG A 54 -11.27 -9.44 0.30
C ARG A 54 -11.47 -8.83 1.68
N ASN A 55 -10.40 -8.64 2.43
CA ASN A 55 -10.43 -7.97 3.72
C ASN A 55 -10.25 -6.48 3.48
N LYS A 56 -11.32 -5.72 3.72
CA LYS A 56 -11.36 -4.30 3.40
C LYS A 56 -11.17 -3.40 4.61
N SER A 57 -10.94 -4.00 5.80
CA SER A 57 -10.75 -3.22 7.01
C SER A 57 -9.37 -2.58 7.03
N ASN A 58 -9.33 -1.33 7.46
CA ASN A 58 -8.08 -0.63 7.74
C ASN A 58 -7.14 -0.51 6.54
N LEU A 59 -7.74 -0.33 5.37
CA LEU A 59 -6.97 -0.04 4.17
C LEU A 59 -6.75 1.46 4.04
N TYR A 60 -5.58 1.81 3.55
CA TYR A 60 -5.30 3.16 3.09
C TYR A 60 -4.55 3.09 1.77
N ALA A 61 -4.43 4.21 1.09
CA ALA A 61 -3.75 4.28 -0.18
C ALA A 61 -2.55 5.23 -0.09
N LEU A 62 -1.50 4.87 -0.80
CA LEU A 62 -0.35 5.71 -1.04
C LEU A 62 -0.20 5.92 -2.53
N ILE A 63 0.43 7.00 -2.92
CA ILE A 63 0.85 7.19 -4.31
C ILE A 63 2.31 6.78 -4.39
N ALA A 64 2.62 5.83 -5.28
CA ALA A 64 3.99 5.39 -5.48
C ALA A 64 4.79 6.52 -6.12
N ASP A 65 6.00 6.70 -5.62
CA ASP A 65 6.91 7.72 -6.14
C ASP A 65 8.25 7.06 -6.44
N GLY A 66 8.70 7.20 -7.68
CA GLY A 66 9.95 6.59 -8.12
C GLY A 66 9.76 5.20 -8.72
N ASP A 67 10.87 4.57 -9.05
CA ASP A 67 10.89 3.34 -9.84
C ASP A 67 11.52 2.15 -9.13
N SER A 68 11.74 2.24 -7.81
CA SER A 68 12.45 1.18 -7.08
C SER A 68 11.69 -0.13 -6.99
N MET A 69 10.41 -0.12 -7.33
CA MET A 69 9.56 -1.31 -7.26
C MET A 69 8.83 -1.58 -8.59
N ASN A 70 9.35 -1.09 -9.70
CA ASN A 70 8.62 -1.15 -10.97
C ASN A 70 8.59 -2.56 -11.59
N LYS A 71 9.29 -3.53 -11.04
CA LYS A 71 9.19 -4.94 -11.43
C LYS A 71 8.40 -5.78 -10.44
N ALA A 72 8.07 -5.23 -9.27
CA ALA A 72 7.27 -5.93 -8.29
C ALA A 72 5.82 -6.03 -8.79
N GLU A 73 5.16 -7.13 -8.48
CA GLU A 73 3.79 -7.36 -8.93
C GLU A 73 2.88 -7.70 -7.76
N VAL A 74 1.69 -7.13 -7.80
CA VAL A 74 0.59 -7.47 -6.90
C VAL A 74 -0.62 -7.76 -7.77
N ASP A 75 -1.11 -9.00 -7.72
CA ASP A 75 -2.22 -9.47 -8.57
C ASP A 75 -1.96 -9.18 -10.05
N GLY A 76 -0.74 -9.42 -10.49
CA GLY A 76 -0.36 -9.25 -11.89
C GLY A 76 -0.13 -7.81 -12.34
N LYS A 77 -0.17 -6.86 -11.42
CA LYS A 77 0.04 -5.45 -11.73
C LYS A 77 1.35 -4.96 -11.13
N THR A 78 2.15 -4.27 -11.93
CA THR A 78 3.39 -3.67 -11.46
C THR A 78 3.11 -2.37 -10.73
N ILE A 79 4.11 -1.87 -10.01
CA ILE A 79 4.02 -0.63 -9.25
C ILE A 79 4.82 0.44 -9.99
N GLU A 80 4.12 1.27 -10.77
CA GLU A 80 4.75 2.37 -11.48
C GLU A 80 4.56 3.67 -10.70
N SER A 81 5.44 4.62 -10.94
CA SER A 81 5.32 5.94 -10.30
C SER A 81 3.98 6.58 -10.66
N GLY A 82 3.27 7.05 -9.65
CA GLY A 82 1.94 7.64 -9.82
C GLY A 82 0.80 6.68 -9.55
N ASP A 83 1.06 5.38 -9.46
CA ASP A 83 0.00 4.41 -9.15
C ASP A 83 -0.44 4.53 -7.70
N PHE A 84 -1.70 4.15 -7.45
CA PHE A 84 -2.19 4.02 -6.08
C PHE A 84 -1.83 2.64 -5.54
N VAL A 85 -1.24 2.61 -4.37
CA VAL A 85 -0.84 1.38 -3.68
C VAL A 85 -1.77 1.21 -2.49
N LEU A 86 -2.46 0.08 -2.43
CA LEU A 86 -3.40 -0.21 -1.34
C LEU A 86 -2.67 -0.98 -0.26
N VAL A 87 -2.80 -0.51 0.98
CA VAL A 87 -2.03 -1.01 2.12
C VAL A 87 -2.97 -1.47 3.22
N ASP A 88 -2.75 -2.69 3.70
CA ASP A 88 -3.44 -3.21 4.88
C ASP A 88 -2.61 -2.85 6.11
N SER A 89 -3.10 -1.89 6.89
CA SER A 89 -2.38 -1.37 8.04
C SER A 89 -2.42 -2.30 9.25
N GLU A 90 -3.27 -3.31 9.25
CA GLU A 90 -3.38 -4.24 10.36
C GLU A 90 -2.66 -5.56 10.17
N TYR A 91 -2.09 -5.77 9.01
CA TYR A 91 -1.31 -6.98 8.75
C TYR A 91 -0.02 -6.93 9.57
N LYS A 92 0.25 -7.99 10.34
CA LYS A 92 1.40 -8.02 11.27
C LYS A 92 2.32 -9.21 11.07
N SER A 93 1.90 -10.22 10.32
CA SER A 93 2.68 -11.46 10.17
C SER A 93 3.46 -11.46 8.87
N TYR A 94 4.41 -10.53 8.75
CA TYR A 94 5.18 -10.35 7.53
C TYR A 94 6.03 -11.57 7.21
N LYS A 95 6.07 -11.93 5.95
CA LYS A 95 6.85 -13.07 5.44
C LYS A 95 7.84 -12.58 4.40
N ASN A 96 8.91 -13.33 4.22
CA ASN A 96 9.89 -13.02 3.19
C ASN A 96 9.21 -12.92 1.82
N GLY A 97 9.47 -11.83 1.13
CA GLY A 97 8.87 -11.54 -0.16
C GLY A 97 7.65 -10.64 -0.12
N ASP A 98 7.03 -10.46 1.05
CA ASP A 98 5.92 -9.51 1.16
C ASP A 98 6.38 -8.11 0.75
N ILE A 99 5.48 -7.38 0.11
CA ILE A 99 5.75 -5.98 -0.21
C ILE A 99 5.14 -5.15 0.92
N VAL A 100 5.98 -4.36 1.56
CA VAL A 100 5.60 -3.61 2.75
C VAL A 100 5.88 -2.13 2.59
N VAL A 101 5.20 -1.33 3.40
CA VAL A 101 5.52 0.08 3.58
C VAL A 101 6.30 0.20 4.87
N ALA A 102 7.54 0.66 4.79
CA ALA A 102 8.40 0.85 5.94
C ALA A 102 8.70 2.34 6.11
N VAL A 103 8.76 2.78 7.35
CA VAL A 103 9.10 4.16 7.69
C VAL A 103 10.46 4.16 8.36
N ILE A 104 11.41 4.82 7.74
CA ILE A 104 12.80 4.91 8.19
C ILE A 104 13.18 6.38 8.19
N ASP A 105 13.66 6.87 9.30
CA ASP A 105 14.05 8.28 9.45
C ASP A 105 12.92 9.24 9.02
N GLY A 106 11.69 8.85 9.32
CA GLY A 106 10.52 9.65 8.99
C GLY A 106 10.06 9.59 7.55
N LEU A 107 10.67 8.75 6.71
CA LEU A 107 10.31 8.62 5.31
C LEU A 107 9.74 7.25 5.03
N ALA A 108 8.58 7.20 4.36
CA ALA A 108 7.96 5.95 3.98
C ALA A 108 8.55 5.45 2.66
N THR A 109 8.81 4.15 2.60
CA THR A 109 9.31 3.50 1.39
C THR A 109 8.59 2.18 1.18
N ILE A 110 8.45 1.77 -0.07
CA ILE A 110 7.83 0.51 -0.44
C ILE A 110 8.93 -0.43 -0.89
N LYS A 111 9.02 -1.61 -0.27
CA LYS A 111 10.09 -2.58 -0.56
C LYS A 111 9.60 -3.98 -0.29
N HIS A 112 10.32 -4.97 -0.81
CA HIS A 112 10.15 -6.36 -0.37
C HIS A 112 10.78 -6.54 1.01
N TYR A 113 10.07 -7.25 1.86
CA TYR A 113 10.50 -7.58 3.21
C TYR A 113 11.28 -8.89 3.18
N ARG A 114 12.40 -8.93 3.87
CA ARG A 114 13.12 -10.16 4.14
C ARG A 114 13.72 -10.10 5.54
N GLU A 115 13.62 -11.20 6.27
CA GLU A 115 14.16 -11.29 7.62
C GLU A 115 15.36 -12.19 7.62
N ASP A 116 16.46 -11.73 8.22
CA ASP A 116 17.66 -12.52 8.49
C ASP A 116 17.74 -12.73 10.00
N LYS A 117 17.18 -13.85 10.47
CA LYS A 117 17.09 -14.12 11.90
C LYS A 117 18.45 -14.34 12.52
N ALA A 118 19.38 -14.96 11.79
CA ALA A 118 20.71 -15.25 12.32
C ALA A 118 21.46 -13.97 12.68
N ASN A 119 21.28 -12.92 11.90
CA ASN A 119 21.97 -11.65 12.12
C ASN A 119 21.06 -10.59 12.74
N LYS A 120 19.84 -10.97 13.09
CA LYS A 120 18.84 -10.07 13.69
C LYS A 120 18.61 -8.83 12.84
N MET A 121 18.47 -9.05 11.54
CA MET A 121 18.28 -7.98 10.58
C MET A 121 16.99 -8.13 9.82
N ILE A 122 16.44 -7.00 9.42
CA ILE A 122 15.41 -6.92 8.40
C ILE A 122 16.05 -6.26 7.20
N ILE A 123 15.85 -6.88 6.03
CA ILE A 123 16.44 -6.40 4.79
C ILE A 123 15.28 -5.98 3.88
N LEU A 124 15.31 -4.74 3.44
CA LEU A 124 14.30 -4.20 2.54
C LEU A 124 14.91 -4.10 1.15
N GLU A 125 14.30 -4.81 0.21
CA GLU A 125 14.87 -4.97 -1.11
C GLU A 125 13.99 -4.34 -2.18
N ALA A 126 14.62 -3.60 -3.08
CA ALA A 126 13.97 -3.07 -4.26
C ALA A 126 13.74 -4.19 -5.28
N ASP A 127 12.84 -3.94 -6.22
CA ASP A 127 12.54 -4.86 -7.32
C ASP A 127 12.30 -4.00 -8.56
N SER A 128 13.38 -3.73 -9.28
CA SER A 128 13.38 -2.66 -10.27
C SER A 128 14.21 -3.01 -11.49
N THR A 129 13.91 -2.34 -12.59
CA THR A 129 14.75 -2.35 -13.80
C THR A 129 16.06 -1.60 -13.54
N GLU A 130 16.09 -0.72 -12.56
CA GLU A 130 17.29 0.01 -12.14
C GLU A 130 17.92 -0.68 -10.94
N LYS A 131 19.17 -0.37 -10.68
CA LYS A 131 19.88 -1.02 -9.59
C LYS A 131 19.78 -0.18 -8.32
N TYR A 132 19.20 -0.77 -7.29
CA TYR A 132 19.10 -0.18 -5.96
C TYR A 132 19.72 -1.10 -4.94
N LEU A 133 20.43 -0.55 -3.99
CA LEU A 133 21.00 -1.33 -2.90
C LEU A 133 19.93 -1.64 -1.86
N PRO A 134 20.02 -2.80 -1.22
CA PRO A 134 19.11 -3.13 -0.11
C PRO A 134 19.32 -2.19 1.06
N ILE A 135 18.30 -2.08 1.89
CA ILE A 135 18.37 -1.35 3.16
C ILE A 135 18.47 -2.39 4.26
N PHE A 136 19.54 -2.31 5.06
CA PHE A 136 19.77 -3.25 6.14
C PHE A 136 19.42 -2.58 7.46
N ILE A 137 18.50 -3.20 8.21
CA ILE A 137 18.00 -2.64 9.47
C ILE A 137 18.19 -3.69 10.55
N HIS A 138 18.84 -3.30 11.65
CA HIS A 138 18.91 -4.13 12.83
C HIS A 138 17.56 -4.06 13.55
N GLU A 139 17.07 -5.17 14.07
CA GLU A 139 15.71 -5.21 14.62
C GLU A 139 15.51 -4.30 15.84
N GLY A 140 16.60 -3.82 16.44
CA GLY A 140 16.52 -2.85 17.53
C GLY A 140 16.53 -1.39 17.07
N ASP A 141 16.66 -1.15 15.76
CA ASP A 141 16.72 0.21 15.23
C ASP A 141 15.33 0.86 15.23
N ASP A 142 15.32 2.18 15.16
CA ASP A 142 14.10 2.96 15.10
C ASP A 142 13.53 2.93 13.70
N PHE A 143 12.65 1.97 13.45
CA PHE A 143 11.92 1.89 12.19
C PHE A 143 10.56 1.27 12.45
N GLN A 144 9.67 1.39 11.48
CA GLN A 144 8.31 0.90 11.62
C GLN A 144 7.82 0.37 10.28
N ILE A 145 7.14 -0.78 10.33
CA ILE A 145 6.42 -1.26 9.15
C ILE A 145 4.96 -0.88 9.34
N SER A 146 4.42 -0.11 8.40
CA SER A 146 3.08 0.44 8.54
C SER A 146 2.00 -0.37 7.82
N GLY A 147 2.39 -1.44 7.15
CA GLY A 147 1.43 -2.34 6.54
C GLY A 147 1.97 -3.09 5.35
N LYS A 148 1.15 -3.99 4.85
CA LYS A 148 1.45 -4.82 3.68
C LYS A 148 0.70 -4.28 2.47
N VAL A 149 1.38 -4.22 1.34
CA VAL A 149 0.75 -3.86 0.08
C VAL A 149 -0.11 -5.02 -0.38
N VAL A 150 -1.40 -4.76 -0.62
CA VAL A 150 -2.38 -5.78 -0.96
C VAL A 150 -3.10 -5.53 -2.28
N GLY A 151 -2.84 -4.41 -2.93
CA GLY A 151 -3.45 -4.12 -4.22
C GLY A 151 -2.81 -2.91 -4.88
N ILE A 152 -2.99 -2.81 -6.19
CA ILE A 152 -2.51 -1.69 -6.99
C ILE A 152 -3.64 -1.21 -7.86
N ILE A 153 -3.85 0.09 -7.88
CA ILE A 153 -4.77 0.73 -8.82
C ILE A 153 -3.91 1.56 -9.77
N LYS A 154 -3.92 1.19 -11.02
CA LYS A 154 -3.12 1.88 -12.04
C LYS A 154 -3.72 3.25 -12.32
N SER A 155 -2.88 4.24 -12.36
CA SER A 155 -3.33 5.60 -12.65
C SER A 155 -3.24 5.96 -14.12
#